data_6992665bb39bffce28669d0809e794cf
#
_entry.id   6992665bb39bffce28669d0809e794cf
#
_cell.length_a   1.000
_cell.length_b   1.000
_cell.length_c   1.000
_cell.angle_alpha   90.00
_cell.angle_beta   90.00
_cell.angle_gamma   90.00
#
_symmetry.space_group_name_H-M   'P 1'
#
loop_
_entity.id
_entity.type
_entity.pdbx_description
1 polymer ?
#
loop_
_entity_poly.entity_id
_entity_poly.type
_entity_poly.pdbx_seq_one_letter_code
_entity_poly.pdbx_strand_id
1 'polypeptide(L)'
;MNKLDVLARINPQMKAVLAKEDSLAGDANDTSVGFDTMRENYVLGRSFWVEGGPVMKLTFDETLEGPHGSLTVRFYYPTEDAVAGKETTEAKTPCIVYVHGGGFVLGNLDTHDRICRILAHNTGAIIVAVDYHLSPEAKFPSAVEEVAFVARYLHDEGARYGIDTERLGFAGDSGGAHLNLAATFYLRDTTSSIDYIKCLLLYYGWFGLQDSSSMRLLGGPWDGLAEADWLFYQQLYAHDLEELKTSPYANLFLNDMTHDMPACYIAAAEYDPLKDDSITLAAICDQYAVPYRFELFEGVIHAFLHYTKALDAANDALEHSATFFKQQVGITEPGLQ
;
A
#
# COMPACT_ATOMS: atom_id res chain seq x y z
N MET A 1 10.85 -16.93 -23.99
CA MET A 1 10.94 -15.50 -24.38
C MET A 1 12.19 -14.95 -23.72
N ASN A 2 12.98 -14.13 -24.40
CA ASN A 2 14.14 -13.51 -23.76
C ASN A 2 13.64 -12.39 -22.87
N LYS A 3 13.68 -12.57 -21.53
CA LYS A 3 13.43 -11.49 -20.57
C LYS A 3 14.54 -10.44 -20.64
N LEU A 4 14.23 -9.23 -20.18
CA LEU A 4 15.22 -8.18 -20.03
C LEU A 4 16.21 -8.58 -18.90
N ASP A 5 17.49 -8.29 -19.09
CA ASP A 5 18.46 -8.40 -18.00
C ASP A 5 18.30 -7.20 -17.05
N VAL A 6 17.39 -7.35 -16.10
CA VAL A 6 17.04 -6.32 -15.11
C VAL A 6 18.22 -6.03 -14.19
N LEU A 7 18.93 -7.07 -13.72
CA LEU A 7 20.05 -6.89 -12.79
C LEU A 7 21.23 -6.09 -13.38
N ALA A 8 21.40 -6.15 -14.70
CA ALA A 8 22.39 -5.30 -15.37
C ALA A 8 21.99 -3.81 -15.42
N ARG A 9 20.70 -3.49 -15.28
CA ARG A 9 20.11 -2.17 -15.55
C ARG A 9 19.71 -1.39 -14.31
N ILE A 10 19.42 -2.07 -13.19
CA ILE A 10 19.08 -1.40 -11.93
C ILE A 10 20.20 -0.45 -11.49
N ASN A 11 19.82 0.60 -10.76
CA ASN A 11 20.76 1.61 -10.31
C ASN A 11 21.75 1.07 -9.23
N PRO A 12 22.85 1.77 -8.95
CA PRO A 12 23.86 1.29 -7.98
C PRO A 12 23.31 1.09 -6.57
N GLN A 13 22.38 1.93 -6.09
CA GLN A 13 21.78 1.78 -4.78
C GLN A 13 20.91 0.52 -4.71
N MET A 14 20.11 0.24 -5.75
CA MET A 14 19.31 -0.98 -5.82
C MET A 14 20.16 -2.24 -5.87
N LYS A 15 21.31 -2.20 -6.57
CA LYS A 15 22.30 -3.30 -6.54
C LYS A 15 22.86 -3.54 -5.13
N ALA A 16 23.15 -2.47 -4.41
CA ALA A 16 23.64 -2.56 -3.03
C ALA A 16 22.55 -3.12 -2.08
N VAL A 17 21.28 -2.76 -2.31
CA VAL A 17 20.13 -3.31 -1.58
C VAL A 17 20.03 -4.82 -1.80
N LEU A 18 20.03 -5.29 -3.05
CA LEU A 18 19.96 -6.73 -3.33
C LEU A 18 21.13 -7.51 -2.71
N ALA A 19 22.36 -6.98 -2.82
CA ALA A 19 23.52 -7.58 -2.18
C ALA A 19 23.40 -7.62 -0.65
N LYS A 20 22.71 -6.64 -0.04
CA LYS A 20 22.39 -6.66 1.39
C LYS A 20 21.34 -7.71 1.71
N GLU A 21 20.27 -7.82 0.94
CA GLU A 21 19.23 -8.82 1.10
C GLU A 21 19.80 -10.25 1.05
N ASP A 22 20.66 -10.54 0.07
CA ASP A 22 21.35 -11.83 -0.04
C ASP A 22 22.17 -12.22 1.22
N SER A 23 22.56 -11.22 2.01
CA SER A 23 23.29 -11.41 3.27
C SER A 23 22.42 -11.59 4.51
N LEU A 24 21.12 -11.35 4.40
CA LEU A 24 20.17 -11.44 5.51
C LEU A 24 19.64 -12.87 5.66
N ALA A 25 19.14 -13.18 6.85
CA ALA A 25 18.46 -14.46 7.09
C ALA A 25 17.03 -14.41 6.52
N GLY A 26 16.58 -15.55 6.01
CA GLY A 26 15.23 -15.72 5.47
C GLY A 26 15.14 -15.37 3.99
N ASP A 27 14.70 -16.34 3.19
CA ASP A 27 14.30 -16.09 1.80
C ASP A 27 12.82 -15.74 1.76
N ALA A 28 12.53 -14.44 1.69
CA ALA A 28 11.17 -13.91 1.64
C ALA A 28 10.41 -14.34 0.37
N ASN A 29 11.12 -14.77 -0.67
CA ASN A 29 10.56 -15.10 -1.97
C ASN A 29 10.47 -16.62 -2.22
N ASP A 30 10.87 -17.47 -1.26
CA ASP A 30 10.76 -18.93 -1.39
C ASP A 30 9.32 -19.41 -1.26
N THR A 31 8.67 -19.64 -2.38
CA THR A 31 7.29 -20.17 -2.47
C THR A 31 7.21 -21.71 -2.33
N SER A 32 8.34 -22.42 -2.18
CA SER A 32 8.38 -23.88 -2.08
C SER A 32 8.13 -24.41 -0.67
N VAL A 33 8.15 -23.53 0.36
CA VAL A 33 7.93 -23.86 1.76
C VAL A 33 6.47 -23.64 2.20
N GLY A 34 6.06 -24.14 3.36
CA GLY A 34 4.72 -23.89 3.88
C GLY A 34 4.49 -22.43 4.29
N PHE A 35 3.22 -22.00 4.35
CA PHE A 35 2.84 -20.60 4.58
C PHE A 35 3.42 -19.99 5.85
N ASP A 36 3.42 -20.74 6.96
CA ASP A 36 3.99 -20.24 8.22
C ASP A 36 5.48 -19.90 8.03
N THR A 37 6.23 -20.81 7.39
CA THR A 37 7.65 -20.58 7.11
C THR A 37 7.87 -19.44 6.11
N MET A 38 7.04 -19.30 5.08
CA MET A 38 7.09 -18.16 4.15
C MET A 38 6.91 -16.84 4.89
N ARG A 39 5.90 -16.76 5.76
CA ARG A 39 5.60 -15.58 6.58
C ARG A 39 6.71 -15.24 7.56
N GLU A 40 7.27 -16.26 8.23
CA GLU A 40 8.44 -16.11 9.10
C GLU A 40 9.65 -15.60 8.31
N ASN A 41 9.96 -16.18 7.15
CA ASN A 41 11.04 -15.76 6.28
C ASN A 41 10.84 -14.32 5.79
N TYR A 42 9.61 -13.93 5.45
CA TYR A 42 9.29 -12.56 5.05
C TYR A 42 9.57 -11.57 6.20
N VAL A 43 9.14 -11.88 7.43
CA VAL A 43 9.42 -11.06 8.62
C VAL A 43 10.92 -10.97 8.87
N LEU A 44 11.66 -12.08 8.80
CA LEU A 44 13.10 -12.11 8.98
C LEU A 44 13.84 -11.27 7.91
N GLY A 45 13.47 -11.42 6.65
CA GLY A 45 14.05 -10.65 5.55
C GLY A 45 13.79 -9.15 5.68
N ARG A 46 12.64 -8.75 6.23
CA ARG A 46 12.31 -7.34 6.48
C ARG A 46 12.89 -6.76 7.77
N SER A 47 13.31 -7.59 8.73
CA SER A 47 13.73 -7.14 10.07
C SER A 47 14.80 -6.05 10.06
N PHE A 48 15.84 -6.19 9.21
CA PHE A 48 16.88 -5.17 9.04
C PHE A 48 16.30 -3.85 8.51
N TRP A 49 15.37 -3.90 7.58
CA TRP A 49 14.86 -2.72 6.88
C TRP A 49 13.87 -1.91 7.72
N VAL A 50 13.19 -2.52 8.68
CA VAL A 50 12.21 -1.83 9.55
C VAL A 50 12.85 -1.13 10.74
N GLU A 51 14.10 -1.45 11.10
CA GLU A 51 14.81 -0.81 12.21
C GLU A 51 15.05 0.68 12.02
N GLY A 52 14.99 1.44 13.11
CA GLY A 52 15.26 2.87 13.14
C GLY A 52 14.15 3.70 12.47
N GLY A 53 14.47 4.90 12.01
CA GLY A 53 13.50 5.84 11.44
C GLY A 53 12.82 6.71 12.50
N PRO A 54 11.79 7.50 12.13
CA PRO A 54 11.12 8.42 13.03
C PRO A 54 10.49 7.69 14.23
N VAL A 55 10.56 8.33 15.39
CA VAL A 55 9.92 7.84 16.62
C VAL A 55 8.56 8.53 16.75
N MET A 56 7.51 7.73 16.94
CA MET A 56 6.16 8.25 17.17
C MET A 56 5.98 8.69 18.61
N LYS A 57 5.09 9.65 18.82
CA LYS A 57 4.72 10.10 20.17
C LYS A 57 3.86 9.06 20.89
N LEU A 58 3.05 8.35 20.13
CA LEU A 58 2.26 7.22 20.63
C LEU A 58 2.11 6.20 19.51
N THR A 59 2.24 4.93 19.85
CA THR A 59 1.87 3.79 18.99
C THR A 59 1.16 2.76 19.85
N PHE A 60 0.05 2.24 19.37
CA PHE A 60 -0.67 1.15 20.03
C PHE A 60 -1.50 0.35 19.03
N ASP A 61 -1.76 -0.90 19.37
CA ASP A 61 -2.64 -1.77 18.61
C ASP A 61 -4.03 -1.78 19.25
N GLU A 62 -5.07 -1.83 18.41
CA GLU A 62 -6.45 -2.01 18.82
C GLU A 62 -7.09 -3.12 18.00
N THR A 63 -7.96 -3.89 18.63
CA THR A 63 -8.73 -4.94 17.96
C THR A 63 -10.15 -4.45 17.71
N LEU A 64 -10.56 -4.47 16.45
CA LEU A 64 -11.90 -4.13 16.01
C LEU A 64 -12.69 -5.41 15.71
N GLU A 65 -13.99 -5.38 15.94
CA GLU A 65 -14.89 -6.44 15.50
C GLU A 65 -15.23 -6.23 14.02
N GLY A 66 -14.42 -6.84 13.15
CA GLY A 66 -14.51 -6.72 11.69
C GLY A 66 -15.56 -7.62 11.06
N PRO A 67 -15.77 -7.52 9.74
CA PRO A 67 -16.77 -8.33 9.02
C PRO A 67 -16.44 -9.82 8.99
N HIS A 68 -15.15 -10.17 9.12
CA HIS A 68 -14.68 -11.56 9.07
C HIS A 68 -14.05 -12.02 10.39
N GLY A 69 -14.29 -11.31 11.50
CA GLY A 69 -13.75 -11.61 12.81
C GLY A 69 -12.94 -10.46 13.39
N SER A 70 -12.16 -10.76 14.43
CA SER A 70 -11.33 -9.76 15.10
C SER A 70 -10.21 -9.27 14.18
N LEU A 71 -10.16 -7.97 13.95
CA LEU A 71 -9.23 -7.30 13.05
C LEU A 71 -8.33 -6.36 13.84
N THR A 72 -7.01 -6.57 13.81
CA THR A 72 -6.06 -5.71 14.48
C THR A 72 -5.72 -4.50 13.60
N VAL A 73 -5.68 -3.32 14.22
CA VAL A 73 -5.18 -2.10 13.59
C VAL A 73 -4.14 -1.44 14.48
N ARG A 74 -3.09 -0.85 13.89
CA ARG A 74 -2.04 -0.12 14.61
C ARG A 74 -2.11 1.36 14.33
N PHE A 75 -2.20 2.15 15.40
CA PHE A 75 -2.22 3.60 15.35
C PHE A 75 -0.82 4.17 15.55
N TYR A 76 -0.44 5.14 14.72
CA TYR A 76 0.81 5.89 14.81
C TYR A 76 0.52 7.38 14.92
N TYR A 77 0.87 7.98 16.05
CA TYR A 77 0.69 9.41 16.33
C TYR A 77 2.04 10.13 16.21
N PRO A 78 2.25 10.97 15.18
CA PRO A 78 3.56 11.58 14.95
C PRO A 78 3.88 12.76 15.88
N THR A 79 2.86 13.47 16.41
CA THR A 79 3.01 14.73 17.15
C THR A 79 2.30 14.71 18.51
N GLU A 80 2.73 15.58 19.43
CA GLU A 80 2.03 15.77 20.71
C GLU A 80 0.60 16.30 20.50
N ASP A 81 0.40 17.18 19.51
CA ASP A 81 -0.92 17.72 19.20
C ASP A 81 -1.89 16.63 18.73
N ALA A 82 -1.42 15.67 17.94
CA ALA A 82 -2.23 14.53 17.53
C ALA A 82 -2.63 13.66 18.74
N VAL A 83 -1.72 13.44 19.70
CA VAL A 83 -2.01 12.73 20.96
C VAL A 83 -3.00 13.52 21.81
N ALA A 84 -2.77 14.84 21.98
CA ALA A 84 -3.69 15.71 22.73
C ALA A 84 -5.10 15.73 22.09
N GLY A 85 -5.18 15.69 20.76
CA GLY A 85 -6.44 15.59 20.04
C GLY A 85 -7.26 14.35 20.40
N LYS A 86 -6.59 13.22 20.66
CA LYS A 86 -7.23 11.98 21.15
C LYS A 86 -7.84 12.16 22.56
N GLU A 87 -7.18 12.94 23.41
CA GLU A 87 -7.65 13.16 24.79
C GLU A 87 -8.79 14.18 24.88
N THR A 88 -8.73 15.25 24.07
CA THR A 88 -9.69 16.37 24.15
C THR A 88 -10.82 16.29 23.14
N THR A 89 -10.69 15.51 22.07
CA THR A 89 -11.60 15.44 20.93
C THR A 89 -11.82 16.77 20.17
N GLU A 90 -11.07 17.82 20.53
CA GLU A 90 -11.19 19.16 19.92
C GLU A 90 -10.26 19.36 18.71
N ALA A 91 -9.01 18.90 18.84
CA ALA A 91 -8.06 18.93 17.72
C ALA A 91 -8.25 17.71 16.84
N LYS A 92 -8.44 17.94 15.56
CA LYS A 92 -8.69 16.89 14.57
C LYS A 92 -7.53 16.79 13.59
N THR A 93 -6.82 15.66 13.67
CA THR A 93 -5.69 15.35 12.78
C THR A 93 -6.16 14.50 11.61
N PRO A 94 -5.82 14.85 10.35
CA PRO A 94 -6.10 13.97 9.21
C PRO A 94 -5.54 12.57 9.41
N CYS A 95 -6.14 11.58 8.77
CA CYS A 95 -5.73 10.19 8.94
C CYS A 95 -5.43 9.53 7.60
N ILE A 96 -4.49 8.61 7.60
CA ILE A 96 -4.21 7.71 6.48
C ILE A 96 -4.42 6.27 6.96
N VAL A 97 -5.27 5.54 6.28
CA VAL A 97 -5.39 4.08 6.41
C VAL A 97 -4.28 3.46 5.57
N TYR A 98 -3.34 2.77 6.21
CA TYR A 98 -2.25 2.09 5.51
C TYR A 98 -2.53 0.59 5.38
N VAL A 99 -2.44 0.07 4.17
CA VAL A 99 -2.64 -1.34 3.85
C VAL A 99 -1.35 -1.90 3.26
N HIS A 100 -0.79 -2.89 3.93
CA HIS A 100 0.51 -3.45 3.54
C HIS A 100 0.43 -4.36 2.30
N GLY A 101 1.55 -4.43 1.56
CA GLY A 101 1.77 -5.37 0.47
C GLY A 101 2.13 -6.79 0.94
N GLY A 102 2.49 -7.64 -0.02
CA GLY A 102 2.87 -9.03 0.23
C GLY A 102 2.00 -10.05 -0.50
N GLY A 103 1.48 -9.68 -1.68
CA GLY A 103 0.71 -10.59 -2.54
C GLY A 103 -0.56 -11.14 -1.89
N PHE A 104 -1.13 -10.44 -0.90
CA PHE A 104 -2.29 -10.85 -0.10
C PHE A 104 -2.03 -12.04 0.85
N VAL A 105 -0.82 -12.60 0.85
CA VAL A 105 -0.45 -13.85 1.55
C VAL A 105 0.59 -13.61 2.64
N LEU A 106 1.43 -12.59 2.45
CA LEU A 106 2.56 -12.21 3.30
C LEU A 106 2.38 -10.80 3.86
N GLY A 107 3.23 -10.46 4.81
CA GLY A 107 3.21 -9.14 5.43
C GLY A 107 2.40 -9.09 6.71
N ASN A 108 2.63 -8.06 7.48
CA ASN A 108 1.92 -7.73 8.71
C ASN A 108 2.27 -6.28 9.13
N LEU A 109 1.76 -5.84 10.27
CA LEU A 109 2.03 -4.50 10.82
C LEU A 109 3.52 -4.24 11.06
N ASP A 110 4.29 -5.26 11.46
CA ASP A 110 5.71 -5.09 11.80
C ASP A 110 6.58 -4.96 10.54
N THR A 111 6.25 -5.67 9.46
CA THR A 111 7.03 -5.63 8.20
C THR A 111 6.95 -4.28 7.49
N HIS A 112 5.92 -3.47 7.78
CA HIS A 112 5.71 -2.14 7.17
C HIS A 112 5.78 -0.99 8.20
N ASP A 113 6.14 -1.30 9.46
CA ASP A 113 6.18 -0.34 10.58
C ASP A 113 7.01 0.92 10.25
N ARG A 114 8.20 0.76 9.67
CA ARG A 114 9.05 1.89 9.29
C ARG A 114 8.42 2.78 8.22
N ILE A 115 7.76 2.20 7.22
CA ILE A 115 7.06 2.95 6.16
C ILE A 115 5.95 3.80 6.79
N CYS A 116 5.13 3.19 7.65
CA CYS A 116 4.06 3.89 8.38
C CYS A 116 4.59 5.04 9.21
N ARG A 117 5.70 4.85 9.95
CA ARG A 117 6.31 5.91 10.77
C ARG A 117 6.89 7.04 9.93
N ILE A 118 7.52 6.74 8.79
CA ILE A 118 8.04 7.77 7.88
C ILE A 118 6.85 8.55 7.28
N LEU A 119 5.81 7.87 6.84
CA LEU A 119 4.63 8.52 6.29
C LEU A 119 3.92 9.39 7.33
N ALA A 120 3.78 8.91 8.58
CA ALA A 120 3.24 9.69 9.70
C ALA A 120 4.08 10.96 9.96
N HIS A 121 5.40 10.80 10.00
CA HIS A 121 6.33 11.92 10.21
C HIS A 121 6.23 12.97 9.10
N ASN A 122 6.25 12.54 7.84
CA ASN A 122 6.27 13.43 6.68
C ASN A 122 4.92 14.14 6.48
N THR A 123 3.81 13.48 6.80
CA THR A 123 2.46 14.06 6.64
C THR A 123 1.98 14.84 7.86
N GLY A 124 2.43 14.49 9.05
CA GLY A 124 1.82 14.92 10.31
C GLY A 124 0.46 14.26 10.59
N ALA A 125 0.00 13.37 9.74
CA ALA A 125 -1.26 12.64 9.90
C ALA A 125 -1.13 11.46 10.86
N ILE A 126 -2.23 11.06 11.49
CA ILE A 126 -2.34 9.77 12.18
C ILE A 126 -2.36 8.68 11.11
N ILE A 127 -1.48 7.68 11.23
CA ILE A 127 -1.56 6.49 10.38
C ILE A 127 -2.27 5.39 11.14
N VAL A 128 -3.20 4.71 10.47
CA VAL A 128 -3.88 3.52 10.97
C VAL A 128 -3.56 2.37 10.01
N ALA A 129 -2.64 1.51 10.41
CA ALA A 129 -2.26 0.34 9.62
C ALA A 129 -3.18 -0.85 9.91
N VAL A 130 -3.58 -1.55 8.86
CA VAL A 130 -4.56 -2.65 8.94
C VAL A 130 -3.85 -3.99 8.81
N ASP A 131 -4.05 -4.88 9.78
CA ASP A 131 -3.60 -6.27 9.75
C ASP A 131 -4.71 -7.16 9.18
N TYR A 132 -5.00 -6.99 7.90
CA TYR A 132 -6.08 -7.72 7.24
C TYR A 132 -5.80 -9.23 7.20
N HIS A 133 -6.85 -10.04 7.20
CA HIS A 133 -6.70 -11.49 7.16
C HIS A 133 -6.11 -11.94 5.82
N LEU A 134 -5.00 -12.68 5.91
CA LEU A 134 -4.23 -13.13 4.76
C LEU A 134 -4.87 -14.33 4.06
N SER A 135 -4.61 -14.44 2.78
CA SER A 135 -4.89 -15.63 2.00
C SER A 135 -3.82 -16.72 2.25
N PRO A 136 -4.14 -17.99 2.13
CA PRO A 136 -5.40 -18.57 1.64
C PRO A 136 -6.49 -18.73 2.72
N GLU A 137 -6.24 -18.37 3.99
CA GLU A 137 -7.19 -18.54 5.09
C GLU A 137 -8.41 -17.62 4.89
N ALA A 138 -8.19 -16.41 4.40
CA ALA A 138 -9.23 -15.45 4.03
C ALA A 138 -9.04 -15.02 2.56
N LYS A 139 -9.81 -15.62 1.67
CA LYS A 139 -9.74 -15.34 0.24
C LYS A 139 -10.54 -14.09 -0.14
N PHE A 140 -10.33 -13.60 -1.35
CA PHE A 140 -11.14 -12.54 -1.94
C PHE A 140 -12.65 -12.84 -1.79
N PRO A 141 -13.48 -11.87 -1.38
CA PRO A 141 -13.20 -10.44 -1.20
C PRO A 141 -12.87 -10.02 0.25
N SER A 142 -12.55 -10.95 1.18
CA SER A 142 -12.48 -10.67 2.62
C SER A 142 -11.60 -9.45 2.96
N ALA A 143 -10.38 -9.38 2.44
CA ALA A 143 -9.48 -8.25 2.72
C ALA A 143 -10.01 -6.91 2.17
N VAL A 144 -10.73 -6.92 1.04
CA VAL A 144 -11.37 -5.70 0.49
C VAL A 144 -12.44 -5.19 1.45
N GLU A 145 -13.28 -6.09 1.98
CA GLU A 145 -14.35 -5.75 2.91
C GLU A 145 -13.81 -5.28 4.27
N GLU A 146 -12.69 -5.84 4.73
CA GLU A 146 -12.01 -5.42 5.96
C GLU A 146 -11.40 -4.02 5.84
N VAL A 147 -10.71 -3.74 4.74
CA VAL A 147 -10.15 -2.40 4.49
C VAL A 147 -11.26 -1.35 4.38
N ALA A 148 -12.33 -1.67 3.65
CA ALA A 148 -13.52 -0.82 3.57
C ALA A 148 -14.18 -0.61 4.94
N PHE A 149 -14.28 -1.66 5.75
CA PHE A 149 -14.80 -1.58 7.11
C PHE A 149 -13.96 -0.63 7.98
N VAL A 150 -12.63 -0.74 7.96
CA VAL A 150 -11.75 0.14 8.76
C VAL A 150 -11.93 1.60 8.35
N ALA A 151 -11.97 1.92 7.06
CA ALA A 151 -12.16 3.30 6.61
C ALA A 151 -13.52 3.87 7.07
N ARG A 152 -14.59 3.10 6.94
CA ARG A 152 -15.92 3.50 7.43
C ARG A 152 -15.94 3.65 8.94
N TYR A 153 -15.36 2.71 9.68
CA TYR A 153 -15.25 2.78 11.14
C TYR A 153 -14.52 4.05 11.59
N LEU A 154 -13.43 4.43 10.91
CA LEU A 154 -12.69 5.66 11.22
C LEU A 154 -13.46 6.93 10.82
N HIS A 155 -14.29 6.87 9.79
CA HIS A 155 -15.22 7.95 9.48
C HIS A 155 -16.30 8.10 10.57
N ASP A 156 -16.88 7.00 11.03
CA ASP A 156 -17.99 7.01 12.00
C ASP A 156 -17.50 7.28 13.43
N GLU A 157 -16.39 6.66 13.85
CA GLU A 157 -15.91 6.62 15.23
C GLU A 157 -14.53 7.29 15.44
N GLY A 158 -13.88 7.74 14.38
CA GLY A 158 -12.50 8.25 14.43
C GLY A 158 -12.29 9.46 15.33
N ALA A 159 -13.32 10.24 15.59
CA ALA A 159 -13.25 11.40 16.48
C ALA A 159 -12.77 11.04 17.90
N ARG A 160 -13.06 9.84 18.39
CA ARG A 160 -12.58 9.34 19.70
C ARG A 160 -11.07 9.09 19.73
N TYR A 161 -10.43 9.02 18.58
CA TYR A 161 -8.99 8.89 18.40
C TYR A 161 -8.31 10.22 18.04
N GLY A 162 -9.04 11.35 18.01
CA GLY A 162 -8.53 12.64 17.58
C GLY A 162 -8.40 12.79 16.07
N ILE A 163 -9.03 11.87 15.31
CA ILE A 163 -9.01 11.88 13.84
C ILE A 163 -10.04 12.87 13.31
N ASP A 164 -9.65 13.62 12.28
CA ASP A 164 -10.58 14.36 11.45
C ASP A 164 -11.26 13.40 10.48
N THR A 165 -12.49 13.04 10.80
CA THR A 165 -13.26 12.02 10.09
C THR A 165 -13.64 12.42 8.66
N GLU A 166 -13.48 13.71 8.31
CA GLU A 166 -13.74 14.23 6.96
C GLU A 166 -12.47 14.32 6.10
N ARG A 167 -11.29 13.99 6.66
CA ARG A 167 -10.00 14.09 5.98
C ARG A 167 -9.20 12.79 6.09
N LEU A 168 -9.73 11.72 5.50
CA LEU A 168 -9.07 10.44 5.37
C LEU A 168 -8.37 10.32 4.02
N GLY A 169 -7.28 9.54 4.00
CA GLY A 169 -6.65 9.03 2.79
C GLY A 169 -6.34 7.55 2.94
N PHE A 170 -6.07 6.90 1.84
CA PHE A 170 -5.48 5.57 1.82
C PHE A 170 -4.03 5.63 1.38
N ALA A 171 -3.20 4.74 1.91
CA ALA A 171 -1.85 4.48 1.42
C ALA A 171 -1.58 2.97 1.43
N GLY A 172 -0.85 2.49 0.43
CA GLY A 172 -0.47 1.08 0.42
C GLY A 172 0.38 0.72 -0.78
N ASP A 173 1.11 -0.36 -0.62
CA ASP A 173 2.08 -0.84 -1.59
C ASP A 173 1.68 -2.20 -2.15
N SER A 174 1.96 -2.45 -3.46
CA SER A 174 1.70 -3.74 -4.11
C SER A 174 0.25 -4.22 -3.94
N GLY A 175 0.03 -5.37 -3.32
CA GLY A 175 -1.31 -5.87 -2.96
C GLY A 175 -2.10 -4.91 -2.07
N GLY A 176 -1.44 -4.14 -1.19
CA GLY A 176 -2.09 -3.12 -0.38
C GLY A 176 -2.61 -1.93 -1.20
N ALA A 177 -1.90 -1.53 -2.24
CA ALA A 177 -2.38 -0.51 -3.19
C ALA A 177 -3.63 -1.00 -3.94
N HIS A 178 -3.64 -2.27 -4.34
CA HIS A 178 -4.82 -2.92 -4.92
C HIS A 178 -6.01 -2.87 -3.95
N LEU A 179 -5.81 -3.34 -2.71
CA LEU A 179 -6.88 -3.38 -1.70
C LEU A 179 -7.46 -2.00 -1.40
N ASN A 180 -6.62 -0.95 -1.38
CA ASN A 180 -7.08 0.41 -1.17
C ASN A 180 -8.00 0.91 -2.29
N LEU A 181 -7.64 0.68 -3.55
CA LEU A 181 -8.47 1.07 -4.68
C LEU A 181 -9.74 0.22 -4.75
N ALA A 182 -9.64 -1.09 -4.50
CA ALA A 182 -10.79 -2.00 -4.44
C ALA A 182 -11.77 -1.60 -3.32
N ALA A 183 -11.27 -1.31 -2.11
CA ALA A 183 -12.07 -0.86 -0.97
C ALA A 183 -12.73 0.50 -1.24
N THR A 184 -12.06 1.40 -1.97
CA THR A 184 -12.65 2.68 -2.39
C THR A 184 -13.86 2.45 -3.28
N PHE A 185 -13.77 1.58 -4.28
CA PHE A 185 -14.90 1.24 -5.14
C PHE A 185 -16.02 0.52 -4.36
N TYR A 186 -15.64 -0.43 -3.50
CA TYR A 186 -16.61 -1.14 -2.67
C TYR A 186 -17.39 -0.18 -1.75
N LEU A 187 -16.71 0.78 -1.12
CA LEU A 187 -17.35 1.81 -0.30
C LEU A 187 -18.27 2.71 -1.13
N ARG A 188 -17.80 3.20 -2.27
CA ARG A 188 -18.60 4.02 -3.19
C ARG A 188 -19.90 3.32 -3.60
N ASP A 189 -19.81 2.04 -3.92
CA ASP A 189 -20.93 1.26 -4.44
C ASP A 189 -21.88 0.77 -3.33
N THR A 190 -21.44 0.79 -2.06
CA THR A 190 -22.23 0.26 -0.91
C THR A 190 -22.63 1.31 0.13
N THR A 191 -22.12 2.54 0.02
CA THR A 191 -22.43 3.64 0.94
C THR A 191 -23.02 4.84 0.22
N SER A 192 -23.50 5.83 0.95
CA SER A 192 -24.13 7.02 0.38
C SER A 192 -23.11 8.05 -0.12
N SER A 193 -21.88 8.08 0.40
CA SER A 193 -20.81 8.97 0.00
C SER A 193 -19.45 8.44 0.50
N ILE A 194 -18.40 8.74 -0.25
CA ILE A 194 -17.00 8.54 0.12
C ILE A 194 -16.21 9.85 0.14
N ASP A 195 -16.87 11.00 0.20
CA ASP A 195 -16.25 12.33 0.15
C ASP A 195 -15.22 12.58 1.25
N TYR A 196 -15.27 11.81 2.33
CA TYR A 196 -14.29 11.82 3.39
C TYR A 196 -12.93 11.20 2.99
N ILE A 197 -12.87 10.40 1.92
CA ILE A 197 -11.63 9.86 1.35
C ILE A 197 -11.06 10.87 0.35
N LYS A 198 -10.03 11.61 0.75
CA LYS A 198 -9.50 12.73 -0.04
C LYS A 198 -8.51 12.29 -1.10
N CYS A 199 -7.74 11.24 -0.84
CA CYS A 199 -6.77 10.74 -1.82
C CYS A 199 -6.33 9.30 -1.55
N LEU A 200 -5.72 8.71 -2.58
CA LEU A 200 -5.10 7.40 -2.57
C LEU A 200 -3.61 7.56 -2.87
N LEU A 201 -2.74 7.00 -2.02
CA LEU A 201 -1.30 6.93 -2.22
C LEU A 201 -0.94 5.48 -2.59
N LEU A 202 -0.80 5.23 -3.89
CA LEU A 202 -0.73 3.90 -4.48
C LEU A 202 0.70 3.63 -4.97
N TYR A 203 1.41 2.72 -4.32
CA TYR A 203 2.78 2.38 -4.68
C TYR A 203 2.81 1.03 -5.40
N TYR A 204 3.22 1.03 -6.66
CA TYR A 204 3.45 -0.13 -7.53
C TYR A 204 2.38 -1.24 -7.42
N GLY A 205 1.10 -0.85 -7.42
CA GLY A 205 -0.02 -1.78 -7.26
C GLY A 205 -0.31 -2.62 -8.50
N TRP A 206 -0.90 -3.79 -8.28
CA TRP A 206 -1.63 -4.49 -9.31
C TRP A 206 -3.07 -3.96 -9.34
N PHE A 207 -3.56 -3.56 -10.53
CA PHE A 207 -4.91 -3.02 -10.64
C PHE A 207 -5.81 -3.82 -11.59
N GLY A 208 -5.30 -4.93 -12.11
CA GLY A 208 -6.14 -5.90 -12.84
C GLY A 208 -5.70 -6.24 -14.25
N LEU A 209 -4.57 -5.72 -14.76
CA LEU A 209 -4.05 -6.20 -16.04
C LEU A 209 -3.79 -7.70 -15.96
N GLN A 210 -4.34 -8.43 -16.92
CA GLN A 210 -4.17 -9.88 -17.02
C GLN A 210 -2.88 -10.24 -17.79
N ASP A 211 -2.38 -9.30 -18.56
CA ASP A 211 -1.16 -9.42 -19.37
C ASP A 211 -0.64 -8.04 -19.74
N SER A 212 0.68 -7.89 -19.74
CA SER A 212 1.33 -6.64 -20.14
C SER A 212 2.78 -6.87 -20.60
N SER A 213 3.38 -5.86 -21.22
CA SER A 213 4.80 -5.93 -21.57
C SER A 213 5.69 -5.99 -20.34
N SER A 214 5.37 -5.26 -19.29
CA SER A 214 6.12 -5.31 -18.03
C SER A 214 6.06 -6.69 -17.38
N MET A 215 4.91 -7.33 -17.28
CA MET A 215 4.76 -8.70 -16.76
C MET A 215 5.61 -9.71 -17.55
N ARG A 216 5.61 -9.61 -18.87
CA ARG A 216 6.34 -10.54 -19.73
C ARG A 216 7.85 -10.38 -19.66
N LEU A 217 8.35 -9.15 -19.42
CA LEU A 217 9.77 -8.81 -19.60
C LEU A 217 10.54 -8.64 -18.29
N LEU A 218 9.91 -8.22 -17.19
CA LEU A 218 10.62 -7.63 -16.05
C LEU A 218 10.69 -8.51 -14.80
N GLY A 219 9.67 -9.30 -14.46
CA GLY A 219 9.65 -10.10 -13.22
C GLY A 219 10.70 -11.21 -13.16
N GLY A 220 11.24 -11.46 -11.98
CA GLY A 220 12.25 -12.48 -11.74
C GLY A 220 12.34 -12.92 -10.27
N PRO A 221 13.32 -13.79 -9.94
CA PRO A 221 13.48 -14.28 -8.56
C PRO A 221 13.93 -13.20 -7.57
N TRP A 222 14.46 -12.08 -8.07
CA TRP A 222 14.95 -10.96 -7.25
C TRP A 222 13.83 -10.09 -6.65
N ASP A 223 12.60 -10.20 -7.15
CA ASP A 223 11.45 -9.42 -6.68
C ASP A 223 10.26 -10.30 -6.24
N GLY A 224 10.40 -11.64 -6.31
CA GLY A 224 9.33 -12.57 -5.96
C GLY A 224 8.09 -12.48 -6.87
N LEU A 225 8.25 -11.95 -8.09
CA LEU A 225 7.20 -11.77 -9.07
C LEU A 225 7.54 -12.38 -10.43
N ALA A 226 8.29 -13.51 -10.44
CA ALA A 226 8.35 -14.33 -11.63
C ALA A 226 6.94 -14.83 -11.99
N GLU A 227 6.74 -15.25 -13.23
CA GLU A 227 5.43 -15.70 -13.72
C GLU A 227 4.79 -16.81 -12.85
N ALA A 228 5.62 -17.70 -12.29
CA ALA A 228 5.15 -18.77 -11.42
C ALA A 228 4.71 -18.22 -10.04
N ASP A 229 5.45 -17.25 -9.48
CA ASP A 229 5.12 -16.61 -8.20
C ASP A 229 3.82 -15.80 -8.32
N TRP A 230 3.67 -15.08 -9.43
CA TRP A 230 2.46 -14.34 -9.73
C TRP A 230 1.22 -15.24 -9.77
N LEU A 231 1.31 -16.35 -10.51
CA LEU A 231 0.22 -17.33 -10.57
C LEU A 231 -0.07 -17.96 -9.20
N PHE A 232 0.97 -18.25 -8.43
CA PHE A 232 0.85 -18.80 -7.07
C PHE A 232 0.05 -17.84 -6.16
N TYR A 233 0.39 -16.55 -6.09
CA TYR A 233 -0.35 -15.57 -5.30
C TYR A 233 -1.81 -15.44 -5.75
N GLN A 234 -2.07 -15.41 -7.05
CA GLN A 234 -3.43 -15.36 -7.59
C GLN A 234 -4.29 -16.57 -7.17
N GLN A 235 -3.72 -17.79 -7.23
CA GLN A 235 -4.40 -19.02 -6.81
C GLN A 235 -4.71 -19.07 -5.32
N LEU A 236 -3.89 -18.43 -4.51
CA LEU A 236 -4.14 -18.32 -3.07
C LEU A 236 -5.19 -17.26 -2.75
N TYR A 237 -5.16 -16.13 -3.45
CA TYR A 237 -6.03 -14.98 -3.19
C TYR A 237 -7.48 -15.25 -3.61
N ALA A 238 -7.71 -15.84 -4.76
CA ALA A 238 -9.05 -16.10 -5.27
C ALA A 238 -9.57 -17.51 -4.96
N HIS A 239 -10.88 -17.69 -4.95
CA HIS A 239 -11.51 -19.03 -4.95
C HIS A 239 -11.36 -19.70 -6.32
N ASP A 240 -11.50 -18.89 -7.38
CA ASP A 240 -11.31 -19.24 -8.76
C ASP A 240 -10.58 -18.10 -9.48
N LEU A 241 -9.63 -18.43 -10.37
CA LEU A 241 -8.90 -17.43 -11.17
C LEU A 241 -9.83 -16.61 -12.10
N GLU A 242 -11.02 -17.10 -12.39
CA GLU A 242 -12.01 -16.36 -13.17
C GLU A 242 -12.57 -15.15 -12.40
N GLU A 243 -12.62 -15.22 -11.06
CA GLU A 243 -13.01 -14.08 -10.22
C GLU A 243 -12.07 -12.89 -10.43
N LEU A 244 -10.75 -13.15 -10.58
CA LEU A 244 -9.75 -12.11 -10.80
C LEU A 244 -9.87 -11.44 -12.18
N LYS A 245 -10.66 -12.01 -13.08
CA LYS A 245 -10.89 -11.46 -14.43
C LYS A 245 -12.23 -10.76 -14.55
N THR A 246 -13.21 -11.16 -13.76
CA THR A 246 -14.62 -10.77 -13.94
C THR A 246 -15.19 -9.91 -12.84
N SER A 247 -14.63 -9.97 -11.61
CA SER A 247 -15.06 -9.11 -10.51
C SER A 247 -14.49 -7.71 -10.64
N PRO A 248 -15.31 -6.63 -10.56
CA PRO A 248 -14.82 -5.25 -10.61
C PRO A 248 -14.06 -4.82 -9.34
N TYR A 249 -14.03 -5.65 -8.29
CA TYR A 249 -13.24 -5.41 -7.08
C TYR A 249 -11.94 -6.24 -7.04
N ALA A 250 -11.71 -7.09 -8.05
CA ALA A 250 -10.47 -7.83 -8.25
C ALA A 250 -9.75 -7.38 -9.53
N ASN A 251 -10.44 -7.26 -10.65
CA ASN A 251 -9.96 -6.55 -11.83
C ASN A 251 -10.52 -5.13 -11.80
N LEU A 252 -9.76 -4.22 -11.23
CA LEU A 252 -10.23 -2.86 -10.94
C LEU A 252 -10.46 -2.05 -12.22
N PHE A 253 -9.84 -2.43 -13.35
CA PHE A 253 -10.08 -1.80 -14.65
C PHE A 253 -11.44 -2.14 -15.26
N LEU A 254 -12.20 -3.07 -14.67
CA LEU A 254 -13.60 -3.31 -15.01
C LEU A 254 -14.56 -2.38 -14.25
N ASN A 255 -14.06 -1.67 -13.22
CA ASN A 255 -14.88 -0.78 -12.45
C ASN A 255 -15.04 0.58 -13.15
N ASP A 256 -16.10 1.31 -12.82
CA ASP A 256 -16.31 2.67 -13.31
C ASP A 256 -15.41 3.66 -12.57
N MET A 257 -14.42 4.20 -13.27
CA MET A 257 -13.49 5.20 -12.75
C MET A 257 -13.86 6.64 -13.20
N THR A 258 -15.06 6.85 -13.72
CA THR A 258 -15.47 8.15 -14.27
C THR A 258 -16.13 9.08 -13.24
N HIS A 259 -16.48 8.55 -12.05
CA HIS A 259 -17.13 9.33 -10.99
C HIS A 259 -16.63 8.93 -9.60
N ASP A 260 -16.67 9.88 -8.68
CA ASP A 260 -16.33 9.72 -7.26
C ASP A 260 -14.97 9.01 -7.02
N MET A 261 -14.01 9.31 -7.91
CA MET A 261 -12.62 8.88 -7.76
C MET A 261 -11.86 9.89 -6.91
N PRO A 262 -11.29 9.49 -5.75
CA PRO A 262 -10.39 10.37 -5.00
C PRO A 262 -9.13 10.71 -5.80
N ALA A 263 -8.47 11.81 -5.46
CA ALA A 263 -7.19 12.16 -6.05
C ALA A 263 -6.15 11.05 -5.86
N CYS A 264 -5.32 10.74 -6.87
CA CYS A 264 -4.39 9.61 -6.85
C CYS A 264 -2.93 10.04 -6.96
N TYR A 265 -2.10 9.67 -5.98
CA TYR A 265 -0.65 9.58 -6.15
C TYR A 265 -0.29 8.16 -6.58
N ILE A 266 0.37 8.01 -7.73
CA ILE A 266 0.68 6.71 -8.32
C ILE A 266 2.18 6.62 -8.51
N ALA A 267 2.85 5.77 -7.74
CA ALA A 267 4.28 5.51 -7.86
C ALA A 267 4.53 4.17 -8.55
N ALA A 268 5.37 4.15 -9.56
CA ALA A 268 5.77 2.95 -10.28
C ALA A 268 7.28 2.75 -10.24
N ALA A 269 7.75 1.49 -10.20
CA ALA A 269 9.15 1.15 -10.36
C ALA A 269 9.47 0.86 -11.84
N GLU A 270 10.64 1.28 -12.33
CA GLU A 270 10.97 1.11 -13.74
C GLU A 270 11.05 -0.37 -14.15
N TYR A 271 11.64 -1.20 -13.29
CA TYR A 271 11.85 -2.63 -13.57
C TYR A 271 10.90 -3.52 -12.76
N ASP A 272 9.60 -3.19 -12.82
CA ASP A 272 8.54 -3.87 -12.09
C ASP A 272 7.56 -4.54 -13.06
N PRO A 273 7.24 -5.82 -12.89
CA PRO A 273 6.21 -6.49 -13.70
C PRO A 273 4.83 -5.83 -13.61
N LEU A 274 4.52 -5.09 -12.53
CA LEU A 274 3.26 -4.36 -12.34
C LEU A 274 3.32 -2.89 -12.83
N LYS A 275 4.41 -2.48 -13.47
CA LYS A 275 4.57 -1.10 -13.96
C LYS A 275 3.45 -0.66 -14.89
N ASP A 276 3.03 -1.52 -15.82
CA ASP A 276 2.03 -1.18 -16.81
C ASP A 276 0.63 -0.99 -16.18
N ASP A 277 0.34 -1.62 -15.03
CA ASP A 277 -0.87 -1.33 -14.24
C ASP A 277 -0.89 0.13 -13.75
N SER A 278 0.22 0.58 -13.17
CA SER A 278 0.35 1.98 -12.71
C SER A 278 0.25 2.99 -13.84
N ILE A 279 0.86 2.71 -15.00
CA ILE A 279 0.78 3.56 -16.21
C ILE A 279 -0.67 3.60 -16.73
N THR A 280 -1.35 2.46 -16.75
CA THR A 280 -2.75 2.36 -17.20
C THR A 280 -3.68 3.15 -16.28
N LEU A 281 -3.51 3.02 -14.96
CA LEU A 281 -4.31 3.79 -13.99
C LEU A 281 -4.09 5.30 -14.16
N ALA A 282 -2.84 5.74 -14.33
CA ALA A 282 -2.52 7.14 -14.56
C ALA A 282 -3.17 7.68 -15.86
N ALA A 283 -3.15 6.89 -16.93
CA ALA A 283 -3.79 7.25 -18.19
C ALA A 283 -5.31 7.36 -18.05
N ILE A 284 -5.95 6.52 -17.24
CA ILE A 284 -7.39 6.59 -16.93
C ILE A 284 -7.68 7.87 -16.13
N CYS A 285 -6.87 8.16 -15.10
CA CYS A 285 -7.02 9.40 -14.32
C CYS A 285 -6.93 10.65 -15.22
N ASP A 286 -5.97 10.68 -16.14
CA ASP A 286 -5.83 11.78 -17.11
C ASP A 286 -7.05 11.90 -18.02
N GLN A 287 -7.50 10.78 -18.58
CA GLN A 287 -8.63 10.74 -19.52
C GLN A 287 -9.93 11.25 -18.89
N TYR A 288 -10.17 10.97 -17.61
CA TYR A 288 -11.41 11.32 -16.91
C TYR A 288 -11.26 12.51 -15.95
N ALA A 289 -10.15 13.24 -16.06
CA ALA A 289 -9.86 14.42 -15.25
C ALA A 289 -9.92 14.17 -13.73
N VAL A 290 -9.57 12.97 -13.30
CA VAL A 290 -9.31 12.67 -11.87
C VAL A 290 -8.00 13.34 -11.48
N PRO A 291 -7.93 14.14 -10.41
CA PRO A 291 -6.67 14.72 -9.97
C PRO A 291 -5.63 13.63 -9.67
N TYR A 292 -4.47 13.68 -10.30
CA TYR A 292 -3.43 12.68 -10.04
C TYR A 292 -2.02 13.25 -10.18
N ARG A 293 -1.07 12.51 -9.58
CA ARG A 293 0.36 12.64 -9.82
C ARG A 293 0.93 11.24 -10.06
N PHE A 294 1.54 11.03 -11.21
CA PHE A 294 2.25 9.80 -11.56
C PHE A 294 3.75 10.03 -11.50
N GLU A 295 4.48 9.10 -10.86
CA GLU A 295 5.93 9.11 -10.81
C GLU A 295 6.51 7.73 -11.12
N LEU A 296 7.44 7.71 -12.08
CA LEU A 296 8.23 6.53 -12.40
C LEU A 296 9.61 6.66 -11.74
N PHE A 297 9.91 5.77 -10.81
CA PHE A 297 11.20 5.70 -10.13
C PHE A 297 12.17 4.83 -10.94
N GLU A 298 13.21 5.48 -11.48
CA GLU A 298 14.17 4.85 -12.40
C GLU A 298 15.17 3.96 -11.66
N GLY A 299 15.55 2.85 -12.28
CA GLY A 299 16.59 1.96 -11.79
C GLY A 299 16.21 1.10 -10.58
N VAL A 300 14.93 1.05 -10.19
CA VAL A 300 14.44 0.26 -9.07
C VAL A 300 13.48 -0.86 -9.50
N ILE A 301 13.34 -1.86 -8.66
CA ILE A 301 12.46 -3.02 -8.84
C ILE A 301 11.20 -2.91 -7.96
N HIS A 302 10.30 -3.89 -8.10
CA HIS A 302 9.13 -4.02 -7.21
C HIS A 302 9.51 -3.97 -5.72
N ALA A 303 8.60 -3.51 -4.87
CA ALA A 303 8.76 -3.41 -3.41
C ALA A 303 9.92 -2.47 -2.94
N PHE A 304 10.38 -1.55 -3.78
CA PHE A 304 11.49 -0.66 -3.44
C PHE A 304 11.23 0.23 -2.21
N LEU A 305 9.99 0.44 -1.84
CA LEU A 305 9.60 1.30 -0.71
C LEU A 305 10.14 0.81 0.64
N HIS A 306 10.39 -0.50 0.79
CA HIS A 306 10.99 -1.07 2.00
C HIS A 306 12.41 -0.56 2.29
N TYR A 307 13.13 -0.09 1.28
CA TYR A 307 14.57 0.13 1.34
C TYR A 307 14.95 1.57 1.70
N THR A 308 14.13 2.25 2.51
CA THR A 308 14.35 3.65 2.95
C THR A 308 15.66 3.89 3.70
N LYS A 309 16.34 2.82 4.17
CA LYS A 309 17.68 2.93 4.80
C LYS A 309 18.81 3.12 3.78
N ALA A 310 18.59 2.79 2.51
CA ALA A 310 19.65 2.71 1.51
C ALA A 310 19.28 3.23 0.11
N LEU A 311 18.02 3.54 -0.13
CA LEU A 311 17.51 3.88 -1.46
C LEU A 311 16.82 5.24 -1.43
N ASP A 312 17.37 6.23 -2.15
CA ASP A 312 16.81 7.57 -2.24
C ASP A 312 15.39 7.53 -2.84
N ALA A 313 15.19 6.74 -3.90
CA ALA A 313 13.87 6.58 -4.54
C ALA A 313 12.76 6.18 -3.55
N ALA A 314 13.07 5.38 -2.52
CA ALA A 314 12.10 5.00 -1.50
C ALA A 314 11.73 6.19 -0.59
N ASN A 315 12.71 7.00 -0.23
CA ASN A 315 12.48 8.21 0.58
C ASN A 315 11.75 9.28 -0.24
N ASP A 316 12.14 9.48 -1.50
CA ASP A 316 11.50 10.45 -2.41
C ASP A 316 10.03 10.09 -2.65
N ALA A 317 9.70 8.80 -2.85
CA ALA A 317 8.32 8.35 -3.01
C ALA A 317 7.45 8.66 -1.79
N LEU A 318 7.97 8.44 -0.57
CA LEU A 318 7.26 8.75 0.67
C LEU A 318 7.15 10.27 0.92
N GLU A 319 8.15 11.06 0.57
CA GLU A 319 8.13 12.53 0.72
C GLU A 319 7.16 13.16 -0.29
N HIS A 320 7.23 12.75 -1.55
CA HIS A 320 6.38 13.28 -2.60
C HIS A 320 4.91 12.91 -2.38
N SER A 321 4.63 11.68 -1.96
CA SER A 321 3.27 11.26 -1.61
C SER A 321 2.73 11.99 -0.38
N ALA A 322 3.57 12.25 0.62
CA ALA A 322 3.20 13.05 1.79
C ALA A 322 2.83 14.49 1.39
N THR A 323 3.62 15.09 0.50
CA THR A 323 3.32 16.42 -0.06
C THR A 323 1.98 16.43 -0.81
N PHE A 324 1.74 15.40 -1.62
CA PHE A 324 0.46 15.24 -2.32
C PHE A 324 -0.70 15.11 -1.33
N PHE A 325 -0.58 14.24 -0.31
CA PHE A 325 -1.60 14.09 0.73
C PHE A 325 -1.93 15.41 1.41
N LYS A 326 -0.92 16.16 1.88
CA LYS A 326 -1.12 17.46 2.52
C LYS A 326 -1.93 18.43 1.66
N GLN A 327 -1.65 18.48 0.36
CA GLN A 327 -2.41 19.29 -0.59
C GLN A 327 -3.88 18.89 -0.65
N GLN A 328 -4.18 17.57 -0.71
CA GLN A 328 -5.55 17.08 -0.81
C GLN A 328 -6.37 17.29 0.47
N VAL A 329 -5.73 17.26 1.64
CA VAL A 329 -6.41 17.51 2.93
C VAL A 329 -6.34 18.97 3.39
N GLY A 330 -5.81 19.88 2.55
CA GLY A 330 -5.78 21.32 2.84
C GLY A 330 -4.77 21.72 3.92
N ILE A 331 -3.69 20.97 4.10
CA ILE A 331 -2.56 21.37 4.96
C ILE A 331 -1.60 22.21 4.11
N THR A 332 -1.55 23.53 4.40
CA THR A 332 -0.59 24.44 3.74
C THR A 332 0.69 24.51 4.57
N GLU A 333 1.83 24.23 3.94
CA GLU A 333 3.13 24.54 4.56
C GLU A 333 3.35 26.07 4.53
N PRO A 334 3.76 26.68 5.65
CA PRO A 334 4.13 28.09 5.62
C PRO A 334 5.40 28.25 4.77
N GLY A 335 5.27 28.70 3.51
CA GLY A 335 6.43 29.10 2.71
C GLY A 335 6.47 28.68 1.24
N LEU A 336 5.46 28.01 0.69
CA LEU A 336 5.34 27.75 -0.75
C LEU A 336 4.15 28.54 -1.31
N GLN A 337 4.34 29.83 -1.55
CA GLN A 337 3.50 30.68 -2.40
C GLN A 337 4.31 31.12 -3.60
#